data_943671ff8acb962fba862dd888292cfb
#
_entry.id   943671ff8acb962fba862dd888292cfb
#
_cell.length_a   1.000
_cell.length_b   1.000
_cell.length_c   1.000
_cell.angle_alpha   90.00
_cell.angle_beta   90.00
_cell.angle_gamma   90.00
#
_symmetry.space_group_name_H-M   'P 1'
#
loop_
_entity.id
_entity.type
_entity.pdbx_description
1 polymer ?
#
loop_
_entity_poly.entity_id
_entity_poly.type
_entity_poly.pdbx_seq_one_letter_code
_entity_poly.pdbx_strand_id
1 'polypeptide(L)'
;MEHLEDEDFHVIYYSLEISAELLMAKLLSIYIFEKYHVELSTKDILSRTKGGLLSDEYFHIVEECIPWLRRIESMITIFDGSLNAQTLYSTLVNELAKAGQFVEEEGRKKYIPNNPKQIVVVVIDHMNLLTHTMGRTIKQEIDLASQQLVGLRNMCGISPVAIMQANRDSMSMSRRDMLGSGDCRISDIRDSAGPSQDAEIVIGIYNPFRDKIANYRGYDIKQLQDVFRSITVLKNRYGESEVADCICFYGKIGIFVEPPTPDKIYDYSKFQSPLWTLEPKQDEEDEDDRPKTLNFTL
;
A
#
# COMPACT_ATOMS: atom_id res chain seq x y z
N MET A 1 -19.06 13.62 11.08
CA MET A 1 -17.75 12.97 11.32
C MET A 1 -17.01 13.87 12.31
N GLU A 2 -16.58 13.34 13.46
CA GLU A 2 -15.68 14.07 14.33
C GLU A 2 -14.38 14.34 13.57
N HIS A 3 -13.85 15.55 13.66
CA HIS A 3 -12.52 15.85 13.14
C HIS A 3 -11.49 15.06 13.94
N LEU A 4 -10.67 14.27 13.24
CA LEU A 4 -9.52 13.58 13.81
C LEU A 4 -8.31 14.52 13.68
N GLU A 5 -7.55 14.63 14.77
CA GLU A 5 -6.30 15.40 14.81
C GLU A 5 -5.12 14.48 14.50
N ASP A 6 -3.95 15.01 14.21
CA ASP A 6 -2.75 14.21 13.90
C ASP A 6 -2.40 13.22 15.02
N GLU A 7 -2.65 13.61 16.28
CA GLU A 7 -2.43 12.79 17.47
C GLU A 7 -3.34 11.54 17.52
N ASP A 8 -4.42 11.54 16.73
CA ASP A 8 -5.34 10.42 16.62
C ASP A 8 -4.84 9.36 15.65
N PHE A 9 -3.75 9.60 14.92
CA PHE A 9 -3.18 8.65 13.97
C PHE A 9 -1.78 8.21 14.41
N HIS A 10 -1.53 6.90 14.34
CA HIS A 10 -0.20 6.35 14.50
C HIS A 10 0.01 5.20 13.53
N VAL A 11 1.05 5.28 12.71
CA VAL A 11 1.43 4.24 11.76
C VAL A 11 2.70 3.56 12.26
N ILE A 12 2.65 2.24 12.44
CA ILE A 12 3.83 1.42 12.74
C ILE A 12 4.16 0.64 11.48
N TYR A 13 5.26 1.00 10.81
CA TYR A 13 5.64 0.45 9.51
C TYR A 13 6.87 -0.43 9.61
N TYR A 14 6.71 -1.71 9.33
CA TYR A 14 7.81 -2.66 9.21
C TYR A 14 8.24 -2.74 7.73
N SER A 15 9.29 -2.00 7.39
CA SER A 15 9.86 -1.93 6.06
C SER A 15 10.97 -2.97 5.91
N LEU A 16 10.61 -4.16 5.47
CA LEU A 16 11.57 -5.29 5.38
C LEU A 16 12.34 -5.30 4.05
N GLU A 17 11.87 -4.55 3.05
CA GLU A 17 12.45 -4.51 1.71
C GLU A 17 13.30 -3.25 1.47
N ILE A 18 12.85 -2.10 1.97
CA ILE A 18 13.49 -0.80 1.72
C ILE A 18 13.84 -0.08 3.02
N SER A 19 14.84 0.79 2.99
CA SER A 19 15.21 1.60 4.16
C SER A 19 14.15 2.65 4.51
N ALA A 20 14.14 3.07 5.77
CA ALA A 20 13.27 4.15 6.25
C ALA A 20 13.47 5.45 5.43
N GLU A 21 14.73 5.79 5.11
CA GLU A 21 15.06 6.94 4.24
C GLU A 21 14.36 6.85 2.88
N LEU A 22 14.41 5.68 2.25
CA LEU A 22 13.78 5.47 0.94
C LEU A 22 12.26 5.53 1.03
N LEU A 23 11.66 5.02 2.11
CA LEU A 23 10.22 5.09 2.36
C LEU A 23 9.78 6.56 2.54
N MET A 24 10.49 7.34 3.36
CA MET A 24 10.20 8.76 3.56
C MET A 24 10.35 9.56 2.27
N ALA A 25 11.36 9.27 1.45
CA ALA A 25 11.52 9.91 0.15
C ALA A 25 10.39 9.54 -0.84
N LYS A 26 9.82 8.33 -0.77
CA LYS A 26 8.62 7.97 -1.54
C LYS A 26 7.40 8.77 -1.08
N LEU A 27 7.16 8.88 0.22
CA LEU A 27 6.07 9.69 0.76
C LEU A 27 6.20 11.16 0.34
N LEU A 28 7.42 11.70 0.39
CA LEU A 28 7.70 13.06 -0.07
C LEU A 28 7.44 13.23 -1.57
N SER A 29 7.81 12.26 -2.41
CA SER A 29 7.52 12.27 -3.85
C SER A 29 6.02 12.37 -4.13
N ILE A 30 5.21 11.59 -3.41
CA ILE A 30 3.74 11.64 -3.49
C ILE A 30 3.23 13.03 -3.10
N TYR A 31 3.65 13.54 -1.94
CA TYR A 31 3.21 14.84 -1.43
C TYR A 31 3.58 16.01 -2.37
N ILE A 32 4.80 15.99 -2.94
CA ILE A 32 5.24 17.00 -3.91
C ILE A 32 4.33 16.99 -5.15
N PHE A 33 4.01 15.80 -5.66
CA PHE A 33 3.10 15.71 -6.81
C PHE A 33 1.70 16.24 -6.48
N GLU A 34 1.13 15.84 -5.34
CA GLU A 34 -0.21 16.29 -4.93
C GLU A 34 -0.29 17.81 -4.73
N LYS A 35 0.76 18.41 -4.17
CA LYS A 35 0.76 19.82 -3.82
C LYS A 35 1.21 20.75 -4.95
N TYR A 36 2.26 20.34 -5.68
CA TYR A 36 2.92 21.20 -6.68
C TYR A 36 2.75 20.71 -8.11
N HIS A 37 2.17 19.54 -8.32
CA HIS A 37 2.00 18.89 -9.63
C HIS A 37 3.32 18.65 -10.36
N VAL A 38 4.39 18.40 -9.61
CA VAL A 38 5.74 18.14 -10.11
C VAL A 38 6.07 16.66 -9.96
N GLU A 39 6.48 16.01 -11.05
CA GLU A 39 6.93 14.62 -11.04
C GLU A 39 8.37 14.50 -10.56
N LEU A 40 8.61 14.64 -9.26
CA LEU A 40 9.92 14.44 -8.65
C LEU A 40 10.03 13.04 -8.08
N SER A 41 10.85 12.20 -8.71
CA SER A 41 10.99 10.80 -8.26
C SER A 41 11.79 10.67 -6.97
N THR A 42 11.62 9.55 -6.28
CA THR A 42 12.42 9.19 -5.11
C THR A 42 13.94 9.26 -5.38
N LYS A 43 14.37 8.89 -6.60
CA LYS A 43 15.80 8.95 -6.99
C LYS A 43 16.28 10.39 -7.13
N ASP A 44 15.43 11.28 -7.63
CA ASP A 44 15.73 12.70 -7.77
C ASP A 44 15.87 13.33 -6.38
N ILE A 45 14.91 13.08 -5.48
CA ILE A 45 14.91 13.58 -4.09
C ILE A 45 16.20 13.15 -3.36
N LEU A 46 16.62 11.89 -3.52
CA LEU A 46 17.83 11.36 -2.89
C LEU A 46 19.10 11.70 -3.67
N SER A 47 19.02 12.52 -4.72
CA SER A 47 20.15 12.89 -5.60
C SER A 47 20.92 11.68 -6.14
N ARG A 48 20.22 10.57 -6.41
CA ARG A 48 20.77 9.30 -6.93
C ARG A 48 20.61 9.16 -8.45
N THR A 49 20.29 10.24 -9.14
CA THR A 49 20.19 10.28 -10.61
C THR A 49 21.54 10.56 -11.25
N LYS A 50 21.72 10.12 -12.50
CA LYS A 50 22.95 10.38 -13.28
C LYS A 50 23.21 11.86 -13.54
N GLY A 51 22.21 12.73 -13.37
CA GLY A 51 22.31 14.18 -13.54
C GLY A 51 22.90 14.94 -12.34
N GLY A 52 23.14 14.26 -11.22
CA GLY A 52 23.71 14.88 -10.02
C GLY A 52 22.65 15.50 -9.09
N LEU A 53 22.95 16.66 -8.52
CA LEU A 53 22.10 17.36 -7.55
C LEU A 53 20.79 17.87 -8.20
N LEU A 54 19.76 18.03 -7.39
CA LEU A 54 18.54 18.70 -7.77
C LEU A 54 18.83 20.11 -8.31
N SER A 55 18.04 20.57 -9.28
CA SER A 55 18.06 22.00 -9.66
C SER A 55 17.65 22.86 -8.48
N ASP A 56 18.08 24.13 -8.47
CA ASP A 56 17.73 25.08 -7.39
C ASP A 56 16.20 25.19 -7.22
N GLU A 57 15.44 25.16 -8.30
CA GLU A 57 13.97 25.18 -8.27
C GLU A 57 13.40 23.99 -7.51
N TYR A 58 13.83 22.76 -7.83
CA TYR A 58 13.33 21.57 -7.15
C TYR A 58 13.83 21.45 -5.72
N PHE A 59 15.04 21.99 -5.44
CA PHE A 59 15.55 22.06 -4.10
C PHE A 59 14.67 22.93 -3.19
N HIS A 60 14.22 24.10 -3.68
CA HIS A 60 13.26 24.94 -2.95
C HIS A 60 11.94 24.22 -2.65
N ILE A 61 11.38 23.47 -3.61
CA ILE A 61 10.16 22.69 -3.39
C ILE A 61 10.37 21.69 -2.24
N VAL A 62 11.51 20.99 -2.22
CA VAL A 62 11.84 20.03 -1.15
C VAL A 62 11.99 20.74 0.20
N GLU A 63 12.65 21.91 0.25
CA GLU A 63 12.76 22.70 1.48
C GLU A 63 11.40 23.12 2.05
N GLU A 64 10.49 23.56 1.19
CA GLU A 64 9.13 23.92 1.59
C GLU A 64 8.30 22.75 2.14
N CYS A 65 8.70 21.50 1.84
CA CYS A 65 8.06 20.29 2.35
C CYS A 65 8.60 19.84 3.72
N ILE A 66 9.66 20.43 4.26
CA ILE A 66 10.26 20.03 5.55
C ILE A 66 9.24 20.08 6.70
N PRO A 67 8.36 21.08 6.85
CA PRO A 67 7.36 21.08 7.90
C PRO A 67 6.40 19.89 7.81
N TRP A 68 5.99 19.53 6.59
CA TRP A 68 5.17 18.35 6.35
C TRP A 68 5.89 17.05 6.71
N LEU A 69 7.17 16.91 6.34
CA LEU A 69 7.98 15.74 6.71
C LEU A 69 8.05 15.55 8.22
N ARG A 70 8.28 16.64 8.98
CA ARG A 70 8.31 16.60 10.45
C ARG A 70 6.97 16.17 11.05
N ARG A 71 5.87 16.64 10.44
CA ARG A 71 4.53 16.20 10.82
C ARG A 71 4.35 14.71 10.62
N ILE A 72 4.73 14.16 9.45
CA ILE A 72 4.65 12.72 9.18
C ILE A 72 5.56 11.92 10.11
N GLU A 73 6.77 12.38 10.38
CA GLU A 73 7.70 11.73 11.33
C GLU A 73 7.09 11.59 12.73
N SER A 74 6.24 12.52 13.17
CA SER A 74 5.57 12.42 14.46
C SER A 74 4.46 11.37 14.50
N MET A 75 3.92 10.99 13.33
CA MET A 75 2.79 10.06 13.18
C MET A 75 3.22 8.64 12.80
N ILE A 76 4.47 8.43 12.37
CA ILE A 76 4.95 7.15 11.87
C ILE A 76 6.18 6.66 12.61
N THR A 77 6.16 5.40 13.05
CA THR A 77 7.35 4.69 13.53
C THR A 77 7.76 3.66 12.48
N ILE A 78 8.98 3.77 11.96
CA ILE A 78 9.48 2.87 10.92
C ILE A 78 10.53 1.94 11.52
N PHE A 79 10.34 0.64 11.33
CA PHE A 79 11.33 -0.40 11.59
C PHE A 79 11.83 -0.92 10.26
N ASP A 80 13.09 -0.70 9.94
CA ASP A 80 13.74 -1.26 8.76
C ASP A 80 14.78 -2.31 9.17
N GLY A 81 14.88 -3.36 8.38
CA GLY A 81 15.80 -4.46 8.62
C GLY A 81 15.12 -5.82 8.82
N SER A 82 15.95 -6.82 9.10
CA SER A 82 15.48 -8.23 9.19
C SER A 82 14.79 -8.52 10.52
N LEU A 83 13.58 -9.03 10.46
CA LEU A 83 12.76 -9.40 11.61
C LEU A 83 12.22 -10.83 11.45
N ASN A 84 12.07 -11.55 12.57
CA ASN A 84 11.24 -12.75 12.65
C ASN A 84 9.92 -12.44 13.34
N ALA A 85 8.99 -13.39 13.37
CA ALA A 85 7.66 -13.19 13.98
C ALA A 85 7.74 -12.77 15.45
N GLN A 86 8.68 -13.34 16.22
CA GLN A 86 8.81 -13.03 17.64
C GLN A 86 9.33 -11.60 17.86
N THR A 87 10.31 -11.16 17.07
CA THR A 87 10.84 -9.79 17.15
C THR A 87 9.80 -8.78 16.71
N LEU A 88 9.06 -9.07 15.61
CA LEU A 88 7.94 -8.26 15.16
C LEU A 88 6.90 -8.08 16.29
N TYR A 89 6.49 -9.18 16.91
CA TYR A 89 5.53 -9.13 18.01
C TYR A 89 6.04 -8.29 19.18
N SER A 90 7.29 -8.52 19.63
CA SER A 90 7.84 -7.81 20.79
C SER A 90 8.02 -6.31 20.53
N THR A 91 8.50 -5.91 19.36
CA THR A 91 8.63 -4.50 18.98
C THR A 91 7.26 -3.84 18.89
N LEU A 92 6.26 -4.52 18.30
CA LEU A 92 4.89 -4.00 18.20
C LEU A 92 4.25 -3.81 19.58
N VAL A 93 4.40 -4.78 20.49
CA VAL A 93 3.91 -4.66 21.88
C VAL A 93 4.59 -3.50 22.60
N ASN A 94 5.90 -3.29 22.40
CA ASN A 94 6.63 -2.19 23.00
C ASN A 94 6.14 -0.82 22.45
N GLU A 95 5.83 -0.71 21.14
CA GLU A 95 5.27 0.52 20.59
C GLU A 95 3.86 0.79 21.14
N LEU A 96 3.01 -0.23 21.20
CA LEU A 96 1.68 -0.11 21.79
C LEU A 96 1.73 0.28 23.28
N ALA A 97 2.73 -0.21 24.02
CA ALA A 97 2.91 0.16 25.44
C ALA A 97 3.27 1.64 25.63
N LYS A 98 3.77 2.35 24.62
CA LYS A 98 3.97 3.81 24.68
C LYS A 98 2.64 4.57 24.55
N ALA A 99 1.69 3.99 23.80
CA ALA A 99 0.39 4.57 23.52
C ALA A 99 -0.74 4.08 24.45
N GLY A 100 -0.45 3.18 25.40
CA GLY A 100 -1.43 2.63 26.33
C GLY A 100 -0.82 1.68 27.35
N GLN A 101 -1.66 0.96 28.07
CA GLN A 101 -1.25 0.04 29.13
C GLN A 101 -1.84 -1.35 28.91
N PHE A 102 -1.00 -2.37 29.06
CA PHE A 102 -1.44 -3.75 29.16
C PHE A 102 -1.73 -4.07 30.63
N VAL A 103 -2.97 -4.39 30.94
CA VAL A 103 -3.43 -4.76 32.28
C VAL A 103 -3.93 -6.20 32.29
N GLU A 104 -3.91 -6.83 33.45
CA GLU A 104 -4.52 -8.15 33.65
C GLU A 104 -5.78 -7.96 34.50
N GLU A 105 -6.93 -8.34 33.95
CA GLU A 105 -8.24 -8.23 34.60
C GLU A 105 -8.90 -9.61 34.51
N GLU A 106 -9.24 -10.20 35.65
CA GLU A 106 -9.86 -11.53 35.74
C GLU A 106 -9.09 -12.65 34.99
N GLY A 107 -7.74 -12.60 35.02
CA GLY A 107 -6.88 -13.56 34.32
C GLY A 107 -6.82 -13.38 32.79
N ARG A 108 -7.35 -12.27 32.26
CA ARG A 108 -7.28 -11.90 30.84
C ARG A 108 -6.45 -10.65 30.65
N LYS A 109 -5.57 -10.68 29.64
CA LYS A 109 -4.84 -9.48 29.21
C LYS A 109 -5.80 -8.57 28.46
N LYS A 110 -5.79 -7.28 28.82
CA LYS A 110 -6.55 -6.22 28.19
C LYS A 110 -5.62 -5.04 27.90
N TYR A 111 -5.86 -4.34 26.83
CA TYR A 111 -5.14 -3.11 26.49
C TYR A 111 -6.06 -1.90 26.72
N ILE A 112 -5.53 -0.88 27.38
CA ILE A 112 -6.22 0.40 27.64
C ILE A 112 -5.42 1.48 26.95
N PRO A 113 -5.89 2.05 25.82
CA PRO A 113 -5.19 3.12 25.12
C PRO A 113 -5.23 4.43 25.93
N ASN A 114 -4.15 5.22 25.88
CA ASN A 114 -4.11 6.56 26.47
C ASN A 114 -5.08 7.51 25.76
N ASN A 115 -5.19 7.39 24.42
CA ASN A 115 -6.16 8.10 23.60
C ASN A 115 -7.14 7.07 22.98
N PRO A 116 -8.41 7.00 23.46
CA PRO A 116 -9.41 6.07 22.91
C PRO A 116 -9.80 6.32 21.45
N LYS A 117 -9.50 7.52 20.91
CA LYS A 117 -9.76 7.86 19.50
C LYS A 117 -8.63 7.44 18.58
N GLN A 118 -7.47 7.06 19.13
CA GLN A 118 -6.29 6.76 18.34
C GLN A 118 -6.50 5.59 17.39
N ILE A 119 -6.24 5.82 16.12
CA ILE A 119 -6.21 4.82 15.06
C ILE A 119 -4.76 4.36 14.87
N VAL A 120 -4.48 3.11 15.19
CA VAL A 120 -3.15 2.53 15.00
C VAL A 120 -3.18 1.59 13.80
N VAL A 121 -2.44 1.95 12.75
CA VAL A 121 -2.25 1.12 11.55
C VAL A 121 -0.87 0.46 11.62
N VAL A 122 -0.83 -0.85 11.42
CA VAL A 122 0.42 -1.63 11.44
C VAL A 122 0.65 -2.21 10.05
N VAL A 123 1.69 -1.75 9.35
CA VAL A 123 2.03 -2.22 8.01
C VAL A 123 3.25 -3.13 8.04
N ILE A 124 3.18 -4.29 7.38
CA ILE A 124 4.31 -5.19 7.19
C ILE A 124 4.60 -5.32 5.69
N ASP A 125 5.70 -4.76 5.22
CA ASP A 125 6.11 -4.71 3.79
C ASP A 125 7.45 -5.41 3.56
N HIS A 126 7.42 -6.70 3.17
CA HIS A 126 6.31 -7.63 3.05
C HIS A 126 6.62 -8.91 3.84
N MET A 127 5.59 -9.66 4.24
CA MET A 127 5.72 -10.80 5.16
C MET A 127 6.63 -11.93 4.67
N ASN A 128 6.81 -12.09 3.34
CA ASN A 128 7.70 -13.12 2.78
C ASN A 128 9.20 -12.84 3.05
N LEU A 129 9.54 -11.64 3.57
CA LEU A 129 10.91 -11.26 3.98
C LEU A 129 11.17 -11.49 5.47
N LEU A 130 10.20 -11.99 6.23
CA LEU A 130 10.44 -12.40 7.60
C LEU A 130 11.55 -13.45 7.64
N THR A 131 12.48 -13.29 8.57
CA THR A 131 13.54 -14.28 8.77
C THR A 131 13.01 -15.44 9.63
N HIS A 132 13.51 -16.64 9.36
CA HIS A 132 13.10 -17.80 10.14
C HIS A 132 13.99 -17.98 11.38
N THR A 133 13.37 -18.39 12.47
CA THR A 133 14.05 -18.83 13.68
C THR A 133 14.55 -20.28 13.50
N MET A 134 15.63 -20.66 14.17
CA MET A 134 16.14 -22.04 14.13
C MET A 134 15.00 -23.03 14.45
N GLY A 135 14.80 -24.00 13.55
CA GLY A 135 13.76 -25.03 13.69
C GLY A 135 12.39 -24.68 13.09
N ARG A 136 12.22 -23.47 12.51
CA ARG A 136 10.99 -23.06 11.81
C ARG A 136 11.23 -22.80 10.33
N THR A 137 10.24 -23.06 9.52
CA THR A 137 10.20 -22.67 8.10
C THR A 137 9.66 -21.26 7.96
N ILE A 138 9.90 -20.59 6.82
CA ILE A 138 9.30 -19.28 6.48
C ILE A 138 7.79 -19.34 6.59
N LYS A 139 7.16 -20.40 6.10
CA LYS A 139 5.71 -20.59 6.25
C LYS A 139 5.26 -20.51 7.72
N GLN A 140 5.95 -21.22 8.60
CA GLN A 140 5.60 -21.22 10.03
C GLN A 140 5.82 -19.86 10.69
N GLU A 141 6.82 -19.09 10.25
CA GLU A 141 7.03 -17.71 10.73
C GLU A 141 5.91 -16.79 10.26
N ILE A 142 5.50 -16.89 8.99
CA ILE A 142 4.38 -16.10 8.44
C ILE A 142 3.07 -16.44 9.15
N ASP A 143 2.78 -17.74 9.36
CA ASP A 143 1.58 -18.18 10.08
C ASP A 143 1.57 -17.67 11.52
N LEU A 144 2.72 -17.74 12.21
CA LEU A 144 2.86 -17.23 13.58
C LEU A 144 2.66 -15.71 13.65
N ALA A 145 3.30 -14.96 12.74
CA ALA A 145 3.14 -13.49 12.67
C ALA A 145 1.67 -13.12 12.42
N SER A 146 0.99 -13.81 11.49
CA SER A 146 -0.42 -13.58 11.21
C SER A 146 -1.30 -13.80 12.44
N GLN A 147 -1.13 -14.92 13.16
CA GLN A 147 -1.89 -15.21 14.38
C GLN A 147 -1.63 -14.19 15.48
N GLN A 148 -0.38 -13.73 15.63
CA GLN A 148 0.00 -12.68 16.59
C GLN A 148 -0.67 -11.34 16.25
N LEU A 149 -0.72 -10.97 14.97
CA LEU A 149 -1.41 -9.75 14.50
C LEU A 149 -2.92 -9.83 14.78
N VAL A 150 -3.55 -10.99 14.54
CA VAL A 150 -4.97 -11.21 14.90
C VAL A 150 -5.19 -11.05 16.40
N GLY A 151 -4.31 -11.63 17.22
CA GLY A 151 -4.38 -11.48 18.68
C GLY A 151 -4.29 -10.01 19.13
N LEU A 152 -3.34 -9.26 18.58
CA LEU A 152 -3.17 -7.84 18.90
C LEU A 152 -4.31 -6.97 18.33
N ARG A 153 -4.80 -7.26 17.14
CA ARG A 153 -5.99 -6.60 16.58
C ARG A 153 -7.17 -6.72 17.52
N ASN A 154 -7.46 -7.94 17.97
CA ASN A 154 -8.60 -8.20 18.84
C ASN A 154 -8.44 -7.60 20.26
N MET A 155 -7.21 -7.51 20.76
CA MET A 155 -6.91 -6.99 22.11
C MET A 155 -6.73 -5.47 22.13
N CYS A 156 -6.04 -4.92 21.13
CA CYS A 156 -5.61 -3.52 21.12
C CYS A 156 -6.38 -2.63 20.12
N GLY A 157 -7.23 -3.22 19.26
CA GLY A 157 -7.97 -2.44 18.24
C GLY A 157 -7.11 -1.92 17.09
N ILE A 158 -5.91 -2.47 16.87
CA ILE A 158 -5.04 -2.08 15.76
C ILE A 158 -5.61 -2.54 14.41
N SER A 159 -5.19 -1.87 13.33
CA SER A 159 -5.52 -2.20 11.94
C SER A 159 -4.29 -2.75 11.21
N PRO A 160 -4.04 -4.07 11.21
CA PRO A 160 -2.88 -4.64 10.53
C PRO A 160 -3.10 -4.70 9.00
N VAL A 161 -2.09 -4.29 8.24
CA VAL A 161 -1.99 -4.38 6.78
C VAL A 161 -0.78 -5.25 6.45
N ALA A 162 -1.00 -6.48 6.04
CA ALA A 162 0.05 -7.42 5.68
C ALA A 162 0.18 -7.52 4.16
N ILE A 163 1.33 -7.12 3.62
CA ILE A 163 1.63 -7.24 2.21
C ILE A 163 2.22 -8.63 1.96
N MET A 164 1.69 -9.33 0.96
CA MET A 164 2.13 -10.67 0.57
C MET A 164 2.51 -10.69 -0.91
N GLN A 165 3.57 -11.40 -1.23
CA GLN A 165 3.95 -11.61 -2.62
C GLN A 165 3.19 -12.80 -3.22
N ALA A 166 2.58 -12.62 -4.41
CA ALA A 166 1.92 -13.69 -5.12
C ALA A 166 2.95 -14.66 -5.74
N ASN A 167 2.59 -15.94 -5.82
CA ASN A 167 3.39 -16.96 -6.48
C ASN A 167 3.27 -16.83 -8.00
N ARG A 168 4.40 -16.67 -8.69
CA ARG A 168 4.44 -16.59 -10.17
C ARG A 168 4.12 -17.90 -10.84
N ASP A 169 4.40 -19.04 -10.19
CA ASP A 169 4.19 -20.37 -10.76
C ASP A 169 2.71 -20.75 -10.84
N SER A 170 1.84 -20.12 -10.06
CA SER A 170 0.39 -20.30 -10.12
C SER A 170 -0.24 -19.70 -11.38
N MET A 171 0.47 -18.81 -12.06
CA MET A 171 0.07 -18.25 -13.35
C MET A 171 0.48 -19.17 -14.52
N SER A 172 -0.02 -20.42 -14.52
CA SER A 172 0.22 -21.36 -15.62
C SER A 172 -0.25 -20.78 -16.97
N MET A 173 0.40 -21.19 -18.08
CA MET A 173 0.04 -20.76 -19.44
C MET A 173 -1.46 -20.94 -19.74
N SER A 174 -2.10 -21.96 -19.19
CA SER A 174 -3.53 -22.23 -19.33
C SER A 174 -4.44 -21.17 -18.72
N ARG A 175 -3.98 -20.40 -17.74
CA ARG A 175 -4.72 -19.27 -17.15
C ARG A 175 -4.62 -18.00 -17.99
N ARG A 176 -3.54 -17.83 -18.76
CA ARG A 176 -3.31 -16.63 -19.59
C ARG A 176 -4.24 -16.55 -20.78
N ASP A 177 -4.72 -17.68 -21.27
CA ASP A 177 -5.53 -17.78 -22.48
C ASP A 177 -7.05 -17.57 -22.23
N MET A 178 -7.49 -17.55 -20.98
CA MET A 178 -8.88 -17.27 -20.63
C MET A 178 -9.07 -15.79 -20.33
N LEU A 179 -9.95 -15.10 -21.03
CA LEU A 179 -10.35 -13.71 -20.79
C LEU A 179 -10.73 -13.50 -19.30
N GLY A 180 -10.01 -12.59 -18.61
CA GLY A 180 -10.23 -12.28 -17.20
C GLY A 180 -9.59 -13.26 -16.20
N SER A 181 -8.81 -14.26 -16.65
CA SER A 181 -8.21 -15.28 -15.77
C SER A 181 -6.86 -14.87 -15.16
N GLY A 182 -6.31 -13.72 -15.55
CA GLY A 182 -5.05 -13.20 -15.03
C GLY A 182 -5.13 -12.59 -13.65
N ASP A 183 -6.33 -12.27 -13.14
CA ASP A 183 -6.51 -11.68 -11.82
C ASP A 183 -5.98 -12.61 -10.72
N CYS A 184 -5.46 -11.98 -9.66
CA CYS A 184 -5.01 -12.68 -8.46
C CYS A 184 -6.14 -13.53 -7.87
N ARG A 185 -5.78 -14.66 -7.28
CA ARG A 185 -6.67 -15.51 -6.49
C ARG A 185 -6.06 -15.74 -5.11
N ILE A 186 -6.88 -16.08 -4.14
CA ILE A 186 -6.40 -16.43 -2.79
C ILE A 186 -5.37 -17.57 -2.85
N SER A 187 -5.55 -18.53 -3.78
CA SER A 187 -4.60 -19.63 -3.99
C SER A 187 -3.22 -19.20 -4.51
N ASP A 188 -3.08 -17.97 -4.99
CA ASP A 188 -1.82 -17.45 -5.53
C ASP A 188 -0.94 -16.81 -4.44
N ILE A 189 -1.44 -16.70 -3.22
CA ILE A 189 -0.66 -16.19 -2.08
C ILE A 189 0.44 -17.21 -1.78
N ARG A 190 1.68 -16.72 -1.88
CA ARG A 190 2.87 -17.54 -1.74
C ARG A 190 3.10 -17.89 -0.27
N ASP A 191 3.67 -19.06 -0.08
CA ASP A 191 4.26 -19.59 1.16
C ASP A 191 3.28 -19.93 2.27
N SER A 192 2.13 -19.25 2.44
CA SER A 192 1.15 -19.59 3.46
C SER A 192 -0.28 -19.17 3.14
N ALA A 193 -1.23 -20.04 3.46
CA ALA A 193 -2.67 -19.73 3.41
C ALA A 193 -3.17 -19.05 4.71
N GLY A 194 -2.37 -19.06 5.80
CA GLY A 194 -2.74 -18.50 7.11
C GLY A 194 -3.20 -17.04 7.01
N PRO A 195 -2.37 -16.10 6.51
CA PRO A 195 -2.74 -14.69 6.43
C PRO A 195 -4.05 -14.43 5.68
N SER A 196 -4.33 -15.15 4.59
CA SER A 196 -5.58 -14.98 3.83
C SER A 196 -6.80 -15.51 4.58
N GLN A 197 -6.63 -16.52 5.42
CA GLN A 197 -7.70 -17.03 6.29
C GLN A 197 -7.98 -16.07 7.44
N ASP A 198 -6.94 -15.51 8.05
CA ASP A 198 -6.97 -14.60 9.18
C ASP A 198 -7.45 -13.18 8.80
N ALA A 199 -7.12 -12.72 7.60
CA ALA A 199 -7.52 -11.42 7.10
C ALA A 199 -9.05 -11.30 6.95
N GLU A 200 -9.57 -10.13 7.23
CA GLU A 200 -10.98 -9.78 7.01
C GLU A 200 -11.24 -9.34 5.58
N ILE A 201 -10.28 -8.65 5.00
CA ILE A 201 -10.27 -8.21 3.61
C ILE A 201 -8.98 -8.69 2.95
N VAL A 202 -9.07 -9.23 1.74
CA VAL A 202 -7.92 -9.60 0.90
C VAL A 202 -8.07 -8.93 -0.44
N ILE A 203 -7.06 -8.13 -0.80
CA ILE A 203 -7.01 -7.40 -2.08
C ILE A 203 -5.85 -7.96 -2.91
N GLY A 204 -6.14 -8.32 -4.15
CA GLY A 204 -5.16 -8.73 -5.14
C GLY A 204 -4.87 -7.60 -6.12
N ILE A 205 -3.59 -7.36 -6.43
CA ILE A 205 -3.15 -6.39 -7.46
C ILE A 205 -2.45 -7.15 -8.56
N TYR A 206 -2.89 -6.95 -9.80
CA TYR A 206 -2.36 -7.65 -10.96
C TYR A 206 -1.85 -6.68 -12.02
N ASN A 207 -0.72 -7.04 -12.65
CA ASN A 207 -0.11 -6.28 -13.74
C ASN A 207 -0.12 -7.10 -15.04
N PRO A 208 -1.10 -6.93 -15.93
CA PRO A 208 -1.21 -7.71 -17.16
C PRO A 208 -0.10 -7.42 -18.17
N PHE A 209 0.53 -6.24 -18.13
CA PHE A 209 1.65 -5.90 -19.02
C PHE A 209 2.86 -6.81 -18.82
N ARG A 210 3.18 -7.16 -17.57
CA ARG A 210 4.29 -8.06 -17.24
C ARG A 210 4.09 -9.46 -17.81
N ASP A 211 2.84 -9.88 -17.97
CA ASP A 211 2.47 -11.16 -18.59
C ASP A 211 2.24 -11.05 -20.09
N LYS A 212 2.57 -9.87 -20.70
CA LYS A 212 2.44 -9.61 -22.14
C LYS A 212 1.01 -9.74 -22.67
N ILE A 213 0.02 -9.50 -21.82
CA ILE A 213 -1.39 -9.47 -22.22
C ILE A 213 -1.62 -8.17 -23.01
N ALA A 214 -2.24 -8.32 -24.18
CA ALA A 214 -2.44 -7.18 -25.09
C ALA A 214 -3.65 -6.32 -24.72
N ASN A 215 -4.74 -6.96 -24.31
CA ASN A 215 -5.99 -6.31 -23.90
C ASN A 215 -6.48 -6.94 -22.60
N TYR A 216 -6.95 -6.11 -21.68
CA TYR A 216 -7.42 -6.59 -20.38
C TYR A 216 -8.59 -5.71 -19.88
N ARG A 217 -9.74 -6.30 -19.58
CA ARG A 217 -10.95 -5.59 -19.17
C ARG A 217 -11.35 -4.44 -20.09
N GLY A 218 -11.12 -4.60 -21.40
CA GLY A 218 -11.43 -3.59 -22.43
C GLY A 218 -10.32 -2.55 -22.66
N TYR A 219 -9.29 -2.49 -21.82
CA TYR A 219 -8.16 -1.56 -21.98
C TYR A 219 -7.07 -2.13 -22.88
N ASP A 220 -6.46 -1.27 -23.72
CA ASP A 220 -5.27 -1.60 -24.51
C ASP A 220 -4.01 -1.53 -23.64
N ILE A 221 -3.58 -2.70 -23.15
CA ILE A 221 -2.43 -2.83 -22.25
C ILE A 221 -1.10 -2.57 -22.97
N LYS A 222 -1.05 -2.75 -24.31
CA LYS A 222 0.16 -2.42 -25.09
C LYS A 222 0.44 -0.94 -25.05
N GLN A 223 -0.60 -0.11 -25.03
CA GLN A 223 -0.48 1.35 -24.96
C GLN A 223 -0.32 1.84 -23.52
N LEU A 224 -1.08 1.32 -22.54
CA LEU A 224 -0.95 1.67 -21.12
C LEU A 224 0.35 1.16 -20.49
N GLN A 225 0.90 0.04 -21.01
CA GLN A 225 2.14 -0.56 -20.54
C GLN A 225 2.14 -0.87 -19.02
N ASP A 226 3.25 -0.56 -18.34
CA ASP A 226 3.44 -0.84 -16.92
C ASP A 226 2.66 0.11 -15.98
N VAL A 227 1.91 1.05 -16.52
CA VAL A 227 1.06 1.96 -15.72
C VAL A 227 -0.20 1.24 -15.24
N PHE A 228 -0.79 0.36 -16.06
CA PHE A 228 -2.06 -0.29 -15.73
C PHE A 228 -1.93 -1.35 -14.64
N ARG A 229 -2.92 -1.38 -13.74
CA ARG A 229 -3.12 -2.43 -12.74
C ARG A 229 -4.60 -2.80 -12.66
N SER A 230 -4.87 -4.09 -12.43
CA SER A 230 -6.18 -4.56 -11.97
C SER A 230 -6.13 -4.76 -10.47
N ILE A 231 -7.16 -4.31 -9.75
CA ILE A 231 -7.36 -4.54 -8.32
C ILE A 231 -8.58 -5.42 -8.17
N THR A 232 -8.48 -6.49 -7.37
CA THR A 232 -9.59 -7.39 -7.10
C THR A 232 -9.75 -7.60 -5.61
N VAL A 233 -10.97 -7.41 -5.10
CA VAL A 233 -11.34 -7.77 -3.73
C VAL A 233 -11.58 -9.27 -3.66
N LEU A 234 -10.58 -10.04 -3.25
CA LEU A 234 -10.62 -11.50 -3.22
C LEU A 234 -11.43 -12.07 -2.05
N LYS A 235 -11.48 -11.32 -0.96
CA LYS A 235 -12.24 -11.66 0.25
C LYS A 235 -12.68 -10.37 0.92
N ASN A 236 -13.93 -10.34 1.37
CA ASN A 236 -14.45 -9.24 2.18
C ASN A 236 -15.49 -9.80 3.15
N ARG A 237 -15.23 -9.75 4.46
CA ARG A 237 -16.17 -10.21 5.49
C ARG A 237 -17.33 -9.23 5.72
N TYR A 238 -17.21 -7.99 5.25
CA TYR A 238 -18.15 -6.91 5.54
C TYR A 238 -18.99 -6.49 4.33
N GLY A 239 -18.71 -7.05 3.15
CA GLY A 239 -19.39 -6.68 1.92
C GLY A 239 -19.10 -7.63 0.77
N GLU A 240 -19.25 -7.14 -0.45
CA GLU A 240 -19.06 -7.93 -1.66
C GLU A 240 -17.60 -8.35 -1.85
N SER A 241 -17.38 -9.53 -2.37
CA SER A 241 -16.10 -10.07 -2.82
C SER A 241 -16.15 -10.34 -4.32
N GLU A 242 -14.97 -10.61 -4.91
CA GLU A 242 -14.80 -10.81 -6.36
C GLU A 242 -15.14 -9.58 -7.21
N VAL A 243 -15.23 -8.42 -6.57
CA VAL A 243 -15.32 -7.13 -7.25
C VAL A 243 -13.93 -6.73 -7.72
N ALA A 244 -13.83 -6.34 -8.99
CA ALA A 244 -12.55 -5.92 -9.53
C ALA A 244 -12.67 -4.58 -10.26
N ASP A 245 -11.64 -3.77 -10.11
CA ASP A 245 -11.50 -2.45 -10.69
C ASP A 245 -10.13 -2.28 -11.35
N CYS A 246 -9.94 -1.18 -12.05
CA CYS A 246 -8.73 -0.86 -12.78
C CYS A 246 -8.15 0.46 -12.30
N ILE A 247 -6.83 0.51 -12.16
CA ILE A 247 -6.12 1.72 -11.76
C ILE A 247 -4.87 1.92 -12.62
N CYS A 248 -4.46 3.17 -12.75
CA CYS A 248 -3.15 3.57 -13.23
C CYS A 248 -2.22 3.75 -12.04
N PHE A 249 -1.06 3.12 -12.06
CA PHE A 249 -0.03 3.25 -11.04
C PHE A 249 1.24 3.88 -11.61
N TYR A 250 1.56 5.06 -11.17
CA TYR A 250 2.76 5.79 -11.58
C TYR A 250 3.89 5.55 -10.61
N GLY A 251 4.54 4.39 -10.77
CA GLY A 251 5.56 3.89 -9.82
C GLY A 251 6.77 4.81 -9.61
N LYS A 252 7.03 5.74 -10.55
CA LYS A 252 8.10 6.75 -10.42
C LYS A 252 7.87 7.66 -9.21
N ILE A 253 6.62 8.03 -8.95
CA ILE A 253 6.21 8.95 -7.88
C ILE A 253 5.26 8.32 -6.87
N GLY A 254 4.79 7.08 -7.10
CA GLY A 254 3.95 6.33 -6.16
C GLY A 254 2.45 6.67 -6.19
N ILE A 255 1.96 7.32 -7.26
CA ILE A 255 0.57 7.76 -7.38
C ILE A 255 -0.31 6.69 -8.03
N PHE A 256 -1.52 6.53 -7.49
CA PHE A 256 -2.59 5.72 -8.05
C PHE A 256 -3.72 6.63 -8.53
N VAL A 257 -4.22 6.36 -9.73
CA VAL A 257 -5.33 7.13 -10.33
C VAL A 257 -6.29 6.17 -11.02
N GLU A 258 -7.58 6.37 -10.85
CA GLU A 258 -8.61 5.65 -11.57
C GLU A 258 -8.67 6.15 -13.02
N PRO A 259 -8.47 5.28 -14.04
CA PRO A 259 -8.61 5.68 -15.44
C PRO A 259 -10.09 5.82 -15.82
N PRO A 260 -10.41 6.60 -16.86
CA PRO A 260 -11.73 6.55 -17.48
C PRO A 260 -12.07 5.14 -17.97
N THR A 261 -13.35 4.84 -18.13
CA THR A 261 -13.78 3.56 -18.73
C THR A 261 -13.21 3.41 -20.15
N PRO A 262 -12.94 2.18 -20.64
CA PRO A 262 -12.24 1.95 -21.91
C PRO A 262 -12.88 2.63 -23.11
N ASP A 263 -14.20 2.75 -23.14
CA ASP A 263 -15.00 3.39 -24.18
C ASP A 263 -14.85 4.91 -24.23
N LYS A 264 -14.40 5.53 -23.13
CA LYS A 264 -14.13 6.98 -23.02
C LYS A 264 -12.67 7.34 -23.31
N ILE A 265 -11.80 6.37 -23.61
CA ILE A 265 -10.39 6.60 -23.89
C ILE A 265 -10.17 6.70 -25.40
N TYR A 266 -9.95 7.90 -25.91
CA TYR A 266 -9.64 8.17 -27.32
C TYR A 266 -8.14 8.24 -27.59
N ASP A 267 -7.35 8.60 -26.60
CA ASP A 267 -5.89 8.72 -26.68
C ASP A 267 -5.22 8.13 -25.44
N TYR A 268 -4.57 6.98 -25.62
CA TYR A 268 -3.85 6.31 -24.55
C TYR A 268 -2.48 6.94 -24.22
N SER A 269 -1.92 7.77 -25.10
CA SER A 269 -0.58 8.34 -24.91
C SER A 269 -0.49 9.26 -23.70
N LYS A 270 -1.57 9.95 -23.36
CA LYS A 270 -1.65 10.85 -22.21
C LYS A 270 -1.51 10.13 -20.85
N PHE A 271 -1.85 8.85 -20.79
CA PHE A 271 -1.78 8.08 -19.55
C PHE A 271 -0.35 7.64 -19.17
N GLN A 272 0.69 8.09 -19.86
CA GLN A 272 2.08 7.80 -19.50
C GLN A 272 2.58 8.68 -18.34
N SER A 273 1.90 9.78 -18.01
CA SER A 273 2.14 10.66 -16.86
C SER A 273 0.83 10.92 -16.14
N PRO A 274 0.81 11.04 -14.79
CA PRO A 274 -0.40 11.35 -14.04
C PRO A 274 -0.90 12.80 -14.27
N LEU A 275 -0.13 13.65 -14.94
CA LEU A 275 -0.51 15.05 -15.23
C LEU A 275 -1.81 15.17 -16.03
N TRP A 276 -2.24 14.12 -16.73
CA TRP A 276 -3.54 14.12 -17.42
C TRP A 276 -4.73 14.34 -16.47
N THR A 277 -4.57 14.02 -15.18
CA THR A 277 -5.62 14.25 -14.18
C THR A 277 -5.85 15.72 -13.84
N LEU A 278 -4.88 16.57 -14.24
CA LEU A 278 -4.90 18.02 -14.02
C LEU A 278 -5.46 18.78 -15.22
N GLU A 279 -5.65 18.11 -16.36
CA GLU A 279 -6.28 18.71 -17.54
C GLU A 279 -7.73 19.09 -17.19
N PRO A 280 -8.21 20.29 -17.57
CA PRO A 280 -9.60 20.65 -17.37
C PRO A 280 -10.47 19.64 -18.12
N LYS A 281 -11.46 19.07 -17.43
CA LYS A 281 -12.46 18.20 -18.08
C LYS A 281 -13.14 19.02 -19.15
N GLN A 282 -13.11 18.54 -20.40
CA GLN A 282 -14.00 19.08 -21.44
C GLN A 282 -15.43 18.84 -20.93
N ASP A 283 -16.21 19.93 -20.84
CA ASP A 283 -17.57 19.96 -20.30
C ASP A 283 -18.41 18.77 -20.82
N GLU A 284 -18.53 17.73 -20.03
CA GLU A 284 -19.57 16.72 -20.19
C GLU A 284 -20.65 17.03 -19.16
N GLU A 285 -21.85 17.31 -19.66
CA GLU A 285 -23.09 17.53 -18.90
C GLU A 285 -23.57 16.24 -18.19
N ASP A 286 -22.73 15.58 -17.37
CA ASP A 286 -23.16 14.51 -16.48
C ASP A 286 -22.46 14.66 -15.11
N GLU A 287 -23.22 15.21 -14.17
CA GLU A 287 -22.80 15.59 -12.82
C GLU A 287 -22.35 14.42 -11.90
N ASP A 288 -22.28 13.17 -12.39
CA ASP A 288 -22.06 12.01 -11.49
C ASP A 288 -20.79 11.18 -11.75
N ASP A 289 -19.98 11.57 -12.75
CA ASP A 289 -18.77 10.81 -13.16
C ASP A 289 -17.46 11.54 -12.82
N ARG A 290 -17.37 12.17 -11.65
CA ARG A 290 -16.06 12.66 -11.18
C ARG A 290 -15.18 11.47 -10.84
N PRO A 291 -13.93 11.40 -11.36
CA PRO A 291 -12.97 10.43 -10.86
C PRO A 291 -12.86 10.65 -9.36
N LYS A 292 -13.25 9.65 -8.60
CA LYS A 292 -13.00 9.62 -7.17
C LYS A 292 -11.49 9.43 -7.04
N THR A 293 -10.75 10.54 -7.03
CA THR A 293 -9.45 10.52 -6.40
C THR A 293 -9.69 9.90 -5.05
N LEU A 294 -9.05 8.77 -4.77
CA LEU A 294 -8.92 8.29 -3.41
C LEU A 294 -8.07 9.34 -2.70
N ASN A 295 -8.71 10.45 -2.37
CA ASN A 295 -8.15 11.45 -1.50
C ASN A 295 -8.05 10.77 -0.13
N PHE A 296 -6.93 10.14 0.11
CA PHE A 296 -6.45 9.95 1.47
C PHE A 296 -6.10 11.34 2.00
N THR A 297 -7.13 12.12 2.36
CA THR A 297 -6.92 13.26 3.24
C THR A 297 -6.53 12.66 4.59
N LEU A 298 -5.21 12.60 4.82
CA LEU A 298 -4.65 12.37 6.15
C LEU A 298 -5.01 13.51 7.08
#